data_438b89727fdb438ec97074301f670738
#
_entry.id   438b89727fdb438ec97074301f670738
#
_cell.length_a   1.000
_cell.length_b   1.000
_cell.length_c   1.000
_cell.angle_alpha   90.00
_cell.angle_beta   90.00
_cell.angle_gamma   90.00
#
_symmetry.space_group_name_H-M   'P 1'
#
loop_
_entity.id
_entity.type
_entity.pdbx_description
1 polymer ?
#
loop_
_entity_poly.entity_id
_entity_poly.type
_entity_poly.pdbx_seq_one_letter_code
_entity_poly.pdbx_strand_id
1 'polypeptide(L)'
;MSKKYCYLFTEGNAKMRELLGGKGANLAEMTNIGLPVPQGFTITTEACTQYYEDGRQINGEIMAEIMEYIEKMEKITGKKFGDLENPLLVSVRSGARASMPGMMDTILNLGLNEDVVDVIAKKSNNPRWAWDCYRRFIQMYSDVVMEVGKKYFEQLIDAMKEKKGVTQDVELSAEDLKELAMQFKAEYKSKIGSDFPLSLIHISEPTRQEA
;
A
#
# COMPACT_ATOMS: atom_id res chain seq x y z
N MET A 1 23.37 9.98 19.60
CA MET A 1 21.94 10.21 19.33
C MET A 1 21.50 9.13 18.37
N SER A 2 20.44 8.38 18.66
CA SER A 2 19.88 7.42 17.74
C SER A 2 19.41 8.17 16.48
N LYS A 3 19.65 7.63 15.30
CA LYS A 3 19.12 8.16 14.05
C LYS A 3 17.58 8.07 14.12
N LYS A 4 16.89 9.07 13.57
CA LYS A 4 15.44 9.08 13.44
C LYS A 4 15.07 8.76 11.98
N TYR A 5 14.35 7.67 11.78
CA TYR A 5 14.03 7.16 10.44
C TYR A 5 12.60 7.46 9.99
N CYS A 6 11.69 7.84 10.90
CA CYS A 6 10.32 8.15 10.58
C CYS A 6 9.90 9.55 11.08
N TYR A 7 9.08 10.24 10.31
CA TYR A 7 8.56 11.57 10.62
C TYR A 7 7.08 11.66 10.29
N LEU A 8 6.24 11.98 11.27
CA LEU A 8 4.86 12.40 10.98
C LEU A 8 4.88 13.63 10.08
N PHE A 9 3.83 13.82 9.29
CA PHE A 9 3.73 15.04 8.45
C PHE A 9 3.78 16.32 9.29
N THR A 10 3.33 16.26 10.56
CA THR A 10 3.43 17.36 11.52
C THR A 10 4.84 17.60 12.08
N GLU A 11 5.77 16.69 11.89
CA GLU A 11 7.15 16.77 12.39
C GLU A 11 8.15 17.26 11.32
N GLY A 12 7.73 17.34 10.06
CA GLY A 12 8.56 17.77 8.94
C GLY A 12 8.21 19.17 8.42
N ASN A 13 8.93 19.62 7.40
CA ASN A 13 8.67 20.85 6.66
C ASN A 13 9.33 20.85 5.28
N ALA A 14 9.05 21.86 4.45
CA ALA A 14 9.57 21.98 3.08
C ALA A 14 11.10 22.00 2.96
N LYS A 15 11.84 22.39 4.02
CA LYS A 15 13.30 22.47 4.03
C LYS A 15 13.97 21.10 4.19
N MET A 16 13.21 20.09 4.62
CA MET A 16 13.72 18.74 4.89
C MET A 16 13.70 17.82 3.66
N ARG A 17 13.84 18.37 2.45
CA ARG A 17 13.75 17.61 1.21
C ARG A 17 14.78 16.50 1.06
N GLU A 18 15.99 16.72 1.54
CA GLU A 18 17.06 15.73 1.51
C GLU A 18 16.71 14.51 2.36
N LEU A 19 16.07 14.73 3.50
CA LEU A 19 15.72 13.71 4.47
C LEU A 19 14.37 13.03 4.16
N LEU A 20 13.35 13.81 3.80
CA LEU A 20 11.98 13.31 3.61
C LEU A 20 11.62 13.03 2.14
N GLY A 21 12.53 13.33 1.22
CA GLY A 21 12.21 13.35 -0.20
C GLY A 21 11.27 14.50 -0.58
N GLY A 22 11.08 14.71 -1.88
CA GLY A 22 10.25 15.82 -2.37
C GLY A 22 8.78 15.71 -1.95
N LYS A 23 8.20 14.50 -2.01
CA LYS A 23 6.80 14.28 -1.63
C LYS A 23 6.59 14.40 -0.12
N GLY A 24 7.48 13.79 0.68
CA GLY A 24 7.37 13.84 2.15
C GLY A 24 7.48 15.26 2.68
N ALA A 25 8.46 16.04 2.21
CA ALA A 25 8.63 17.43 2.58
C ALA A 25 7.43 18.31 2.18
N ASN A 26 6.88 18.09 0.97
CA ASN A 26 5.70 18.83 0.52
C ASN A 26 4.44 18.47 1.33
N LEU A 27 4.21 17.20 1.66
CA LEU A 27 3.09 16.77 2.51
C LEU A 27 3.20 17.38 3.91
N ALA A 28 4.41 17.41 4.48
CA ALA A 28 4.66 18.05 5.77
C ALA A 28 4.36 19.55 5.71
N GLU A 29 4.82 20.25 4.67
CA GLU A 29 4.54 21.68 4.50
C GLU A 29 3.04 21.96 4.35
N MET A 30 2.35 21.17 3.51
CA MET A 30 0.91 21.29 3.33
C MET A 30 0.15 21.09 4.64
N THR A 31 0.61 20.15 5.48
CA THR A 31 0.05 19.93 6.82
C THR A 31 0.26 21.15 7.71
N ASN A 32 1.47 21.71 7.72
CA ASN A 32 1.84 22.84 8.56
C ASN A 32 1.09 24.14 8.22
N ILE A 33 0.79 24.37 6.94
CA ILE A 33 -0.01 25.52 6.50
C ILE A 33 -1.52 25.27 6.62
N GLY A 34 -1.95 24.15 7.20
CA GLY A 34 -3.34 23.87 7.54
C GLY A 34 -4.19 23.32 6.39
N LEU A 35 -3.59 22.82 5.30
CA LEU A 35 -4.34 22.12 4.28
C LEU A 35 -4.86 20.76 4.79
N PRO A 36 -6.00 20.28 4.30
CA PRO A 36 -6.61 19.02 4.76
C PRO A 36 -5.86 17.79 4.22
N VAL A 37 -4.62 17.60 4.68
CA VAL A 37 -3.81 16.42 4.35
C VAL A 37 -4.21 15.28 5.28
N PRO A 38 -4.50 14.07 4.75
CA PRO A 38 -4.70 12.90 5.59
C PRO A 38 -3.48 12.63 6.47
N GLN A 39 -3.72 12.10 7.68
CA GLN A 39 -2.62 11.74 8.58
C GLN A 39 -1.71 10.70 7.96
N GLY A 40 -0.43 10.83 8.22
CA GLY A 40 0.58 9.92 7.71
C GLY A 40 1.98 10.25 8.20
N PHE A 41 2.95 9.44 7.82
CA PHE A 41 4.36 9.65 8.12
C PHE A 41 5.24 9.34 6.91
N THR A 42 6.44 9.84 6.92
CA THR A 42 7.47 9.60 5.92
C THR A 42 8.59 8.77 6.52
N ILE A 43 8.96 7.68 5.85
CA ILE A 43 10.21 6.95 6.10
C ILE A 43 11.32 7.71 5.36
N THR A 44 12.42 8.02 6.03
CA THR A 44 13.47 8.91 5.53
C THR A 44 14.30 8.29 4.40
N THR A 45 14.96 9.15 3.64
CA THR A 45 15.94 8.72 2.63
C THR A 45 17.14 8.00 3.28
N GLU A 46 17.46 8.31 4.54
CA GLU A 46 18.51 7.64 5.30
C GLU A 46 18.13 6.18 5.61
N ALA A 47 16.85 5.93 5.96
CA ALA A 47 16.36 4.56 6.10
C ALA A 47 16.46 3.77 4.79
N CYS A 48 16.15 4.42 3.66
CA CYS A 48 16.32 3.81 2.34
C CYS A 48 17.78 3.49 2.02
N THR A 49 18.71 4.41 2.34
CA THR A 49 20.16 4.16 2.18
C THR A 49 20.59 2.98 3.04
N GLN A 50 20.19 2.95 4.30
CA GLN A 50 20.53 1.87 5.22
C GLN A 50 19.98 0.52 4.74
N TYR A 51 18.77 0.48 4.19
CA TYR A 51 18.20 -0.72 3.58
C TYR A 51 19.10 -1.31 2.48
N TYR A 52 19.67 -0.47 1.59
CA TYR A 52 20.60 -0.94 0.56
C TYR A 52 21.96 -1.37 1.13
N GLU A 53 22.47 -0.65 2.15
CA GLU A 53 23.72 -0.99 2.84
C GLU A 53 23.60 -2.32 3.60
N ASP A 54 22.42 -2.60 4.18
CA ASP A 54 22.10 -3.84 4.88
C ASP A 54 21.74 -4.99 3.92
N GLY A 55 22.08 -4.90 2.64
CA GLY A 55 21.84 -5.95 1.65
C GLY A 55 20.37 -6.12 1.27
N ARG A 56 19.62 -5.02 1.19
CA ARG A 56 18.19 -4.96 0.92
C ARG A 56 17.34 -5.63 2.02
N GLN A 57 17.73 -5.39 3.26
CA GLN A 57 16.97 -5.83 4.43
C GLN A 57 16.64 -4.63 5.31
N ILE A 58 15.43 -4.62 5.87
CA ILE A 58 15.06 -3.66 6.89
C ILE A 58 15.60 -4.18 8.22
N ASN A 59 16.52 -3.43 8.83
CA ASN A 59 17.05 -3.82 10.13
C ASN A 59 16.02 -3.61 11.26
N GLY A 60 16.27 -4.23 12.41
CA GLY A 60 15.33 -4.23 13.53
C GLY A 60 15.04 -2.83 14.10
N GLU A 61 15.98 -1.88 14.01
CA GLU A 61 15.79 -0.52 14.49
C GLU A 61 14.80 0.24 13.62
N ILE A 62 14.98 0.19 12.30
CA ILE A 62 14.07 0.81 11.33
C ILE A 62 12.67 0.17 11.43
N MET A 63 12.60 -1.16 11.52
CA MET A 63 11.33 -1.86 11.64
C MET A 63 10.58 -1.47 12.93
N ALA A 64 11.27 -1.42 14.05
CA ALA A 64 10.68 -1.02 15.32
C ALA A 64 10.13 0.42 15.27
N GLU A 65 10.86 1.33 14.63
CA GLU A 65 10.41 2.72 14.48
C GLU A 65 9.20 2.82 13.53
N ILE A 66 9.18 2.06 12.43
CA ILE A 66 8.01 1.99 11.53
C ILE A 66 6.77 1.52 12.31
N MET A 67 6.90 0.46 13.11
CA MET A 67 5.78 -0.05 13.90
C MET A 67 5.29 0.96 14.95
N GLU A 68 6.21 1.67 15.60
CA GLU A 68 5.86 2.76 16.52
C GLU A 68 5.06 3.87 15.81
N TYR A 69 5.46 4.24 14.58
CA TYR A 69 4.76 5.28 13.82
C TYR A 69 3.42 4.81 13.26
N ILE A 70 3.27 3.54 12.96
CA ILE A 70 1.97 2.94 12.66
C ILE A 70 1.03 3.06 13.87
N GLU A 71 1.49 2.72 15.07
CA GLU A 71 0.70 2.87 16.30
C GLU A 71 0.32 4.33 16.57
N LYS A 72 1.24 5.27 16.36
CA LYS A 72 0.94 6.71 16.47
C LYS A 72 -0.16 7.12 15.49
N MET A 73 -0.07 6.67 14.24
CA MET A 73 -1.06 6.95 13.21
C MET A 73 -2.43 6.36 13.56
N GLU A 74 -2.47 5.13 14.08
CA GLU A 74 -3.71 4.50 14.58
C GLU A 74 -4.35 5.33 15.69
N LYS A 75 -3.54 5.79 16.66
CA LYS A 75 -4.02 6.65 17.76
C LYS A 75 -4.55 8.00 17.27
N ILE A 76 -3.85 8.64 16.32
CA ILE A 76 -4.26 9.93 15.78
C ILE A 76 -5.55 9.83 14.96
N THR A 77 -5.68 8.78 14.16
CA THR A 77 -6.84 8.58 13.28
C THR A 77 -8.05 7.95 13.99
N GLY A 78 -7.85 7.32 15.14
CA GLY A 78 -8.86 6.50 15.81
C GLY A 78 -9.25 5.26 15.01
N LYS A 79 -8.42 4.84 14.07
CA LYS A 79 -8.60 3.66 13.22
C LYS A 79 -7.49 2.67 13.49
N LYS A 80 -7.71 1.41 13.15
CA LYS A 80 -6.72 0.36 13.36
C LYS A 80 -6.63 -0.55 12.13
N PHE A 81 -5.41 -1.01 11.83
CA PHE A 81 -5.23 -1.99 10.75
C PHE A 81 -5.89 -3.32 11.11
N GLY A 82 -6.65 -3.87 10.15
CA GLY A 82 -7.37 -5.13 10.34
C GLY A 82 -8.56 -5.06 11.27
N ASP A 83 -8.93 -3.89 11.78
CA ASP A 83 -10.11 -3.70 12.62
C ASP A 83 -11.40 -3.93 11.82
N LEU A 84 -12.31 -4.71 12.37
CA LEU A 84 -13.60 -5.02 11.75
C LEU A 84 -14.67 -3.96 12.02
N GLU A 85 -14.40 -3.01 12.91
CA GLU A 85 -15.32 -1.90 13.18
C GLU A 85 -14.87 -0.62 12.50
N ASN A 86 -13.58 -0.25 12.59
CA ASN A 86 -13.07 0.99 12.02
C ASN A 86 -11.68 0.79 11.38
N PRO A 87 -11.62 0.08 10.24
CA PRO A 87 -10.35 -0.29 9.62
C PRO A 87 -9.57 0.93 9.13
N LEU A 88 -8.25 0.91 9.37
CA LEU A 88 -7.32 1.86 8.79
C LEU A 88 -6.86 1.34 7.43
N LEU A 89 -7.04 2.15 6.41
CA LEU A 89 -6.47 1.94 5.08
C LEU A 89 -5.55 3.09 4.73
N VAL A 90 -4.39 2.77 4.18
CA VAL A 90 -3.41 3.78 3.80
C VAL A 90 -2.96 3.63 2.34
N SER A 91 -2.38 4.70 1.81
CA SER A 91 -1.66 4.65 0.54
C SER A 91 -0.17 4.75 0.82
N VAL A 92 0.60 3.81 0.28
CA VAL A 92 2.06 3.86 0.33
C VAL A 92 2.57 4.39 -1.01
N ARG A 93 3.47 5.36 -0.95
CA ARG A 93 4.06 5.97 -2.13
C ARG A 93 5.56 5.96 -2.03
N SER A 94 6.23 5.55 -3.09
CA SER A 94 7.67 5.70 -3.19
C SER A 94 8.04 7.20 -3.23
N GLY A 95 9.10 7.56 -2.51
CA GLY A 95 9.67 8.89 -2.49
C GLY A 95 11.08 8.87 -3.06
N ALA A 96 11.45 9.90 -3.86
CA ALA A 96 12.81 10.12 -4.30
C ALA A 96 13.18 11.57 -4.05
N ARG A 97 14.50 11.84 -3.93
CA ARG A 97 15.01 13.22 -3.82
C ARG A 97 14.62 14.05 -5.05
N ALA A 98 14.72 13.45 -6.23
CA ALA A 98 14.25 14.01 -7.49
C ALA A 98 12.97 13.29 -7.94
N SER A 99 11.89 14.02 -8.10
CA SER A 99 10.63 13.47 -8.61
C SER A 99 10.68 13.45 -10.13
N MET A 100 10.62 12.24 -10.71
CA MET A 100 10.36 12.09 -12.15
C MET A 100 8.92 11.65 -12.36
N PRO A 101 8.14 12.34 -13.18
CA PRO A 101 6.78 11.91 -13.54
C PRO A 101 6.79 10.49 -14.13
N GLY A 102 5.91 9.62 -13.65
CA GLY A 102 5.75 8.25 -14.15
C GLY A 102 6.70 7.19 -13.56
N MET A 103 7.69 7.57 -12.74
CA MET A 103 8.62 6.62 -12.11
C MET A 103 8.31 6.32 -10.63
N MET A 104 7.16 6.77 -10.14
CA MET A 104 6.84 6.65 -8.71
C MET A 104 5.57 5.84 -8.52
N ASP A 105 5.76 4.67 -7.96
CA ASP A 105 4.68 3.73 -7.70
C ASP A 105 3.86 4.15 -6.48
N THR A 106 2.60 3.80 -6.52
CA THR A 106 1.65 3.99 -5.43
C THR A 106 0.90 2.70 -5.21
N ILE A 107 0.84 2.26 -3.95
CA ILE A 107 -0.02 1.16 -3.54
C ILE A 107 -1.17 1.77 -2.76
N LEU A 108 -2.38 1.57 -3.24
CA LEU A 108 -3.60 2.05 -2.61
C LEU A 108 -4.22 0.96 -1.74
N ASN A 109 -4.93 1.40 -0.71
CA ASN A 109 -5.74 0.53 0.14
C ASN A 109 -4.94 -0.56 0.87
N LEU A 110 -3.69 -0.26 1.24
CA LEU A 110 -2.93 -1.12 2.12
C LEU A 110 -3.68 -1.28 3.45
N GLY A 111 -3.85 -2.51 3.90
CA GLY A 111 -4.68 -2.89 5.06
C GLY A 111 -5.95 -3.64 4.67
N LEU A 112 -6.26 -3.78 3.37
CA LEU A 112 -7.36 -4.62 2.90
C LEU A 112 -7.02 -6.11 3.02
N ASN A 113 -7.98 -6.86 3.51
CA ASN A 113 -8.10 -8.31 3.44
C ASN A 113 -9.58 -8.65 3.25
N GLU A 114 -9.95 -9.91 3.12
CA GLU A 114 -11.32 -10.32 2.86
C GLU A 114 -12.31 -9.82 3.92
N ASP A 115 -11.94 -9.92 5.21
CA ASP A 115 -12.80 -9.51 6.33
C ASP A 115 -13.03 -7.99 6.31
N VAL A 116 -11.95 -7.21 6.09
CA VAL A 116 -12.02 -5.75 5.99
C VAL A 116 -12.82 -5.30 4.76
N VAL A 117 -12.70 -6.01 3.63
CA VAL A 117 -13.51 -5.75 2.43
C VAL A 117 -14.99 -5.88 2.72
N ASP A 118 -15.40 -6.94 3.42
CA ASP A 118 -16.80 -7.15 3.80
C ASP A 118 -17.33 -6.04 4.73
N VAL A 119 -16.49 -5.56 5.66
CA VAL A 119 -16.81 -4.42 6.53
C VAL A 119 -17.03 -3.15 5.70
N ILE A 120 -16.11 -2.87 4.77
CA ILE A 120 -16.19 -1.68 3.92
C ILE A 120 -17.38 -1.76 2.96
N ALA A 121 -17.66 -2.95 2.41
CA ALA A 121 -18.83 -3.19 1.57
C ALA A 121 -20.13 -2.84 2.30
N LYS A 122 -20.26 -3.28 3.54
CA LYS A 122 -21.44 -2.96 4.39
C LYS A 122 -21.51 -1.47 4.73
N LYS A 123 -20.39 -0.85 5.16
CA LYS A 123 -20.36 0.56 5.56
C LYS A 123 -20.65 1.51 4.39
N SER A 124 -20.13 1.22 3.22
CA SER A 124 -20.32 2.04 2.01
C SER A 124 -21.65 1.75 1.30
N ASN A 125 -22.34 0.69 1.68
CA ASN A 125 -23.45 0.12 0.93
C ASN A 125 -23.12 -0.09 -0.57
N ASN A 126 -21.86 -0.41 -0.84
CA ASN A 126 -21.34 -0.61 -2.20
C ASN A 126 -20.34 -1.78 -2.25
N PRO A 127 -20.81 -3.02 -2.22
CA PRO A 127 -19.96 -4.20 -2.24
C PRO A 127 -19.10 -4.29 -3.53
N ARG A 128 -19.66 -3.86 -4.66
CA ARG A 128 -18.92 -3.83 -5.91
C ARG A 128 -17.65 -2.98 -5.81
N TRP A 129 -17.77 -1.76 -5.30
CA TRP A 129 -16.64 -0.86 -5.11
C TRP A 129 -15.61 -1.43 -4.13
N ALA A 130 -16.04 -2.03 -3.03
CA ALA A 130 -15.15 -2.61 -2.04
C ALA A 130 -14.31 -3.76 -2.62
N TRP A 131 -14.94 -4.66 -3.37
CA TRP A 131 -14.25 -5.78 -4.03
C TRP A 131 -13.34 -5.31 -5.18
N ASP A 132 -13.71 -4.25 -5.91
CA ASP A 132 -12.83 -3.64 -6.92
C ASP A 132 -11.58 -3.01 -6.27
N CYS A 133 -11.74 -2.35 -5.11
CA CYS A 133 -10.60 -1.83 -4.34
C CYS A 133 -9.64 -2.95 -3.93
N TYR A 134 -10.16 -4.11 -3.47
CA TYR A 134 -9.34 -5.24 -3.07
C TYR A 134 -8.63 -5.89 -4.26
N ARG A 135 -9.34 -6.15 -5.35
CA ARG A 135 -8.74 -6.65 -6.59
C ARG A 135 -7.59 -5.77 -7.05
N ARG A 136 -7.80 -4.44 -7.08
CA ARG A 136 -6.76 -3.48 -7.46
C ARG A 136 -5.58 -3.47 -6.49
N PHE A 137 -5.84 -3.60 -5.19
CA PHE A 137 -4.78 -3.70 -4.19
C PHE A 137 -3.89 -4.92 -4.45
N ILE A 138 -4.47 -6.10 -4.67
CA ILE A 138 -3.71 -7.32 -4.99
C ILE A 138 -2.87 -7.12 -6.26
N GLN A 139 -3.46 -6.55 -7.32
CA GLN A 139 -2.75 -6.28 -8.57
C GLN A 139 -1.58 -5.32 -8.38
N MET A 140 -1.82 -4.17 -7.72
CA MET A 140 -0.77 -3.16 -7.48
C MET A 140 0.36 -3.71 -6.61
N TYR A 141 0.02 -4.44 -5.55
CA TYR A 141 1.03 -5.07 -4.69
C TYR A 141 1.86 -6.09 -5.46
N SER A 142 1.21 -6.95 -6.22
CA SER A 142 1.88 -7.98 -7.02
C SER A 142 2.79 -7.39 -8.10
N ASP A 143 2.34 -6.34 -8.79
CA ASP A 143 3.09 -5.70 -9.87
C ASP A 143 4.25 -4.86 -9.32
N VAL A 144 3.98 -4.00 -8.35
CA VAL A 144 4.92 -2.99 -7.86
C VAL A 144 5.92 -3.56 -6.86
N VAL A 145 5.46 -4.39 -5.90
CA VAL A 145 6.32 -4.90 -4.83
C VAL A 145 6.98 -6.22 -5.22
N MET A 146 6.21 -7.08 -5.89
CA MET A 146 6.64 -8.45 -6.20
C MET A 146 7.09 -8.64 -7.64
N GLU A 147 7.01 -7.59 -8.46
CA GLU A 147 7.44 -7.58 -9.87
C GLU A 147 6.80 -8.71 -10.73
N VAL A 148 5.61 -9.16 -10.35
CA VAL A 148 4.89 -10.24 -11.06
C VAL A 148 4.45 -9.80 -12.46
N GLY A 149 4.31 -8.50 -12.68
CA GLY A 149 3.88 -7.92 -13.95
C GLY A 149 2.35 -7.95 -14.14
N LYS A 150 1.78 -6.77 -14.35
CA LYS A 150 0.32 -6.56 -14.44
C LYS A 150 -0.38 -7.34 -15.55
N LYS A 151 0.35 -7.70 -16.61
CA LYS A 151 -0.20 -8.44 -17.77
C LYS A 151 -0.94 -9.73 -17.40
N TYR A 152 -0.47 -10.44 -16.38
CA TYR A 152 -1.09 -11.69 -15.93
C TYR A 152 -2.47 -11.44 -15.32
N PHE A 153 -2.60 -10.34 -14.58
CA PHE A 153 -3.86 -9.93 -13.96
C PHE A 153 -4.83 -9.34 -15.00
N GLU A 154 -4.33 -8.57 -15.97
CA GLU A 154 -5.13 -8.04 -17.09
C GLU A 154 -5.75 -9.17 -17.90
N GLN A 155 -5.02 -10.25 -18.17
CA GLN A 155 -5.56 -11.43 -18.85
C GLN A 155 -6.72 -12.09 -18.09
N LEU A 156 -6.64 -12.15 -16.75
CA LEU A 156 -7.74 -12.68 -15.93
C LEU A 156 -8.98 -11.77 -15.97
N ILE A 157 -8.79 -10.45 -16.01
CA ILE A 157 -9.89 -9.48 -16.17
C ILE A 157 -10.56 -9.66 -17.53
N ASP A 158 -9.77 -9.77 -18.60
CA ASP A 158 -10.30 -9.91 -19.95
C ASP A 158 -11.05 -11.23 -20.12
N ALA A 159 -10.52 -12.33 -19.60
CA ALA A 159 -11.20 -13.62 -19.58
C ALA A 159 -12.53 -13.57 -18.79
N MET A 160 -12.57 -12.84 -17.67
CA MET A 160 -13.81 -12.65 -16.90
C MET A 160 -14.83 -11.83 -17.70
N LYS A 161 -14.41 -10.75 -18.35
CA LYS A 161 -15.28 -9.93 -19.21
C LYS A 161 -15.86 -10.76 -20.34
N GLU A 162 -15.04 -11.56 -21.02
CA GLU A 162 -15.50 -12.45 -22.09
C GLU A 162 -16.52 -13.47 -21.57
N LYS A 163 -16.21 -14.14 -20.44
CA LYS A 163 -17.13 -15.09 -19.78
C LYS A 163 -18.49 -14.48 -19.45
N LYS A 164 -18.50 -13.20 -19.10
CA LYS A 164 -19.74 -12.46 -18.70
C LYS A 164 -20.40 -11.70 -19.83
N GLY A 165 -19.78 -11.62 -21.01
CA GLY A 165 -20.31 -10.90 -22.16
C GLY A 165 -20.32 -9.38 -21.97
N VAL A 166 -19.40 -8.83 -21.17
CA VAL A 166 -19.25 -7.40 -20.92
C VAL A 166 -17.94 -6.86 -21.51
N THR A 167 -17.87 -5.55 -21.72
CA THR A 167 -16.71 -4.93 -22.35
C THR A 167 -15.88 -4.08 -21.39
N GLN A 168 -16.52 -3.56 -20.33
CA GLN A 168 -15.87 -2.66 -19.38
C GLN A 168 -15.81 -3.27 -17.97
N ASP A 169 -14.75 -2.99 -17.24
CA ASP A 169 -14.57 -3.44 -15.84
C ASP A 169 -15.73 -2.97 -14.93
N VAL A 170 -16.31 -1.82 -15.25
CA VAL A 170 -17.42 -1.24 -14.45
C VAL A 170 -18.71 -2.05 -14.54
N GLU A 171 -18.84 -2.91 -15.55
CA GLU A 171 -20.01 -3.76 -15.76
C GLU A 171 -19.94 -5.07 -14.98
N LEU A 172 -18.74 -5.42 -14.42
CA LEU A 172 -18.58 -6.60 -13.57
C LEU A 172 -19.31 -6.40 -12.24
N SER A 173 -20.00 -7.44 -11.79
CA SER A 173 -20.71 -7.44 -10.50
C SER A 173 -19.75 -7.55 -9.29
N ALA A 174 -20.29 -7.40 -8.09
CA ALA A 174 -19.53 -7.59 -6.87
C ALA A 174 -19.01 -9.05 -6.75
N GLU A 175 -19.82 -10.01 -7.15
CA GLU A 175 -19.49 -11.44 -7.16
C GLU A 175 -18.38 -11.73 -8.17
N ASP A 176 -18.41 -11.13 -9.36
CA ASP A 176 -17.39 -11.28 -10.38
C ASP A 176 -16.05 -10.70 -9.90
N LEU A 177 -16.08 -9.55 -9.24
CA LEU A 177 -14.88 -8.90 -8.69
C LEU A 177 -14.31 -9.69 -7.50
N LYS A 178 -15.18 -10.32 -6.70
CA LYS A 178 -14.75 -11.25 -5.64
C LYS A 178 -14.07 -12.48 -6.24
N GLU A 179 -14.67 -13.10 -7.26
CA GLU A 179 -14.06 -14.22 -7.99
C GLU A 179 -12.71 -13.82 -8.57
N LEU A 180 -12.61 -12.64 -9.21
CA LEU A 180 -11.35 -12.10 -9.73
C LEU A 180 -10.30 -11.90 -8.65
N ALA A 181 -10.66 -11.36 -7.49
CA ALA A 181 -9.72 -11.17 -6.38
C ALA A 181 -9.13 -12.51 -5.92
N MET A 182 -9.93 -13.57 -5.87
CA MET A 182 -9.45 -14.92 -5.54
C MET A 182 -8.55 -15.49 -6.64
N GLN A 183 -8.89 -15.27 -7.92
CA GLN A 183 -8.04 -15.66 -9.05
C GLN A 183 -6.70 -14.91 -9.02
N PHE A 184 -6.68 -13.63 -8.66
CA PHE A 184 -5.46 -12.83 -8.52
C PHE A 184 -4.56 -13.37 -7.42
N LYS A 185 -5.13 -13.78 -6.27
CA LYS A 185 -4.35 -14.43 -5.20
C LYS A 185 -3.77 -15.77 -5.65
N ALA A 186 -4.52 -16.55 -6.43
CA ALA A 186 -4.03 -17.79 -6.99
C ALA A 186 -2.89 -17.56 -8.00
N GLU A 187 -3.02 -16.54 -8.86
CA GLU A 187 -1.96 -16.16 -9.81
C GLU A 187 -0.71 -15.67 -9.07
N TYR A 188 -0.87 -14.82 -8.05
CA TYR A 188 0.23 -14.42 -7.17
C TYR A 188 0.95 -15.64 -6.60
N LYS A 189 0.20 -16.59 -6.01
CA LYS A 189 0.78 -17.81 -5.43
C LYS A 189 1.51 -18.65 -6.47
N SER A 190 0.98 -18.72 -7.68
CA SER A 190 1.61 -19.49 -8.77
C SER A 190 2.95 -18.90 -9.21
N LYS A 191 3.11 -17.56 -9.13
CA LYS A 191 4.34 -16.85 -9.54
C LYS A 191 5.36 -16.74 -8.41
N ILE A 192 4.91 -16.53 -7.19
CA ILE A 192 5.78 -16.26 -6.03
C ILE A 192 6.06 -17.52 -5.21
N GLY A 193 5.17 -18.53 -5.26
CA GLY A 193 5.29 -19.75 -4.49
C GLY A 193 4.76 -19.67 -3.05
N SER A 194 4.29 -18.51 -2.62
CA SER A 194 3.68 -18.29 -1.29
C SER A 194 2.31 -17.64 -1.40
N ASP A 195 1.51 -17.73 -0.34
CA ASP A 195 0.20 -17.09 -0.30
C ASP A 195 0.34 -15.56 -0.28
N PHE A 196 -0.68 -14.87 -0.83
CA PHE A 196 -0.75 -13.41 -0.77
C PHE A 196 -0.76 -12.94 0.70
N PRO A 197 0.10 -11.99 1.09
CA PRO A 197 0.22 -11.58 2.49
C PRO A 197 -1.05 -10.87 2.97
N LEU A 198 -1.58 -11.33 4.10
CA LEU A 198 -2.78 -10.76 4.73
C LEU A 198 -2.45 -9.84 5.90
N SER A 199 -1.20 -9.84 6.37
CA SER A 199 -0.72 -9.06 7.51
C SER A 199 0.18 -7.92 7.05
N LEU A 200 0.05 -6.76 7.71
CA LEU A 200 0.94 -5.61 7.51
C LEU A 200 2.42 -5.93 7.71
N ILE A 201 2.75 -6.83 8.63
CA ILE A 201 4.12 -7.24 8.91
C ILE A 201 4.74 -7.88 7.67
N HIS A 202 4.00 -8.72 6.95
CA HIS A 202 4.48 -9.34 5.72
C HIS A 202 4.48 -8.39 4.52
N ILE A 203 3.70 -7.32 4.55
CA ILE A 203 3.65 -6.31 3.48
C ILE A 203 4.77 -5.27 3.65
N SER A 204 5.24 -5.06 4.87
CA SER A 204 6.36 -4.14 5.17
C SER A 204 7.75 -4.78 4.96
N GLU A 205 7.82 -6.10 4.88
CA GLU A 205 9.05 -6.76 4.48
C GLU A 205 9.22 -6.65 2.96
N PRO A 206 10.29 -6.00 2.45
CA PRO A 206 10.61 -6.08 1.05
C PRO A 206 10.92 -7.53 0.75
N THR A 207 10.08 -8.14 -0.06
CA THR A 207 10.22 -9.55 -0.39
C THR A 207 11.54 -9.78 -1.08
N ARG A 208 12.30 -10.68 -0.50
CA ARG A 208 13.45 -11.27 -1.15
C ARG A 208 13.00 -11.92 -2.44
N GLN A 209 13.35 -11.34 -3.56
CA GLN A 209 13.71 -12.16 -4.70
C GLN A 209 15.17 -12.50 -4.52
N GLU A 210 15.44 -13.69 -4.04
CA GLU A 210 16.70 -14.34 -4.33
C GLU A 210 16.70 -14.61 -5.84
N ALA A 211 17.66 -13.96 -6.52
CA ALA A 211 17.98 -14.25 -7.90
C ALA A 211 18.61 -15.65 -8.01
#